data_2ed43cf9f1ee7cae1ec239938f84fef2
#
_entry.id   2ed43cf9f1ee7cae1ec239938f84fef2
#
_cell.length_a   1.000
_cell.length_b   1.000
_cell.length_c   1.000
_cell.angle_alpha   90.00
_cell.angle_beta   90.00
_cell.angle_gamma   90.00
#
_symmetry.space_group_name_H-M   'P 1'
#
loop_
_entity.id
_entity.type
_entity.pdbx_description
1 polymer ?
#
loop_
_entity_poly.entity_id
_entity_poly.type
_entity_poly.pdbx_seq_one_letter_code
_entity_poly.pdbx_strand_id
1 'polypeptide(L)'
;MSGNRNGQTVIAEIAGRAPDPPRPTYGWIENTYLAQFGCGLGYSCCAPTLRKGGGPMFEGAELGRNVSKQEFEEELPELRTRLLRAQRCLRQTDVPVIVVVAGVDGAGKGGLVNRLVEWLDPRGLQVHAYWDESDEERERPRWWRFWRTLPARGSIGVMFGAWYSEPIAAALNEDITEGELDSTMKRIADFERMLCEDKALIVKFWFHLPKGEQKTRLKALAKDLRSRWRMAPEAQKAYKHYDQFVRIAERVIRETDVGFAPWYLIEATDRRYRDLTVGRTLVQAIESRLEAPQAIPEPPSSHAPRLPDEASARVTLLDHVELDRALAKQEYKEQLDHYRARLNELTWRAYICKRSTIMVFEGWDAAGKGGTIRRLTQAIDARLYSVIPFAAPTDEERAHHY
;
A
#
# COMPACT_ATOMS: atom_id res chain seq x y z
N MET A 1 -31.14 36.58 -22.91
CA MET A 1 -30.16 36.99 -23.92
C MET A 1 -28.77 36.94 -23.30
N SER A 2 -27.84 36.46 -24.06
CA SER A 2 -26.40 36.21 -23.76
C SER A 2 -26.09 35.13 -22.71
N GLY A 3 -25.84 33.96 -23.25
CA GLY A 3 -25.26 32.86 -22.54
C GLY A 3 -23.76 33.06 -22.26
N ASN A 4 -23.31 32.59 -21.14
CA ASN A 4 -21.89 32.40 -20.90
C ASN A 4 -21.63 30.89 -20.81
N ARG A 5 -20.95 30.35 -21.83
CA ARG A 5 -20.45 28.97 -21.90
C ARG A 5 -19.04 28.98 -21.36
N ASN A 6 -18.84 28.56 -20.15
CA ASN A 6 -17.55 28.08 -19.70
C ASN A 6 -17.82 26.86 -18.82
N GLY A 7 -17.69 25.72 -19.43
CA GLY A 7 -17.70 24.42 -18.71
C GLY A 7 -16.42 24.25 -17.90
N GLN A 8 -16.37 24.79 -16.71
CA GLN A 8 -15.45 24.41 -15.68
C GLN A 8 -16.20 23.49 -14.72
N THR A 9 -15.97 22.18 -14.83
CA THR A 9 -16.41 21.24 -13.81
C THR A 9 -15.48 21.42 -12.62
N VAL A 10 -15.91 22.25 -11.68
CA VAL A 10 -15.28 22.36 -10.36
C VAL A 10 -15.89 21.25 -9.50
N ILE A 11 -15.15 20.17 -9.26
CA ILE A 11 -15.52 19.23 -8.21
C ILE A 11 -14.97 19.81 -6.91
N ALA A 12 -15.81 20.56 -6.21
CA ALA A 12 -15.55 20.97 -4.84
C ALA A 12 -15.86 19.79 -3.93
N GLU A 13 -14.88 19.32 -3.19
CA GLU A 13 -15.09 18.44 -2.05
C GLU A 13 -15.76 19.27 -0.95
N ILE A 14 -17.09 19.21 -0.89
CA ILE A 14 -17.83 19.72 0.26
C ILE A 14 -17.72 18.62 1.31
N ALA A 15 -16.98 18.89 2.37
CA ALA A 15 -17.05 18.11 3.60
C ALA A 15 -18.47 18.29 4.20
N GLY A 16 -19.43 17.55 3.66
CA GLY A 16 -20.78 17.42 4.14
C GLY A 16 -20.96 16.02 4.69
N ARG A 17 -21.41 15.93 5.94
CA ARG A 17 -21.78 14.68 6.60
C ARG A 17 -22.56 13.80 5.65
N ALA A 18 -22.01 12.62 5.36
CA ALA A 18 -22.77 11.54 4.75
C ALA A 18 -23.85 11.08 5.74
N PRO A 19 -25.09 10.82 5.29
CA PRO A 19 -26.11 10.22 6.14
C PRO A 19 -25.67 8.80 6.52
N ASP A 20 -25.91 8.44 7.77
CA ASP A 20 -25.63 7.11 8.31
C ASP A 20 -26.29 6.02 7.47
N PRO A 21 -25.57 4.96 7.10
CA PRO A 21 -26.19 3.79 6.49
C PRO A 21 -27.11 3.10 7.53
N PRO A 22 -28.22 2.48 7.08
CA PRO A 22 -29.15 1.80 7.98
C PRO A 22 -28.42 0.70 8.75
N ARG A 23 -28.60 0.66 10.07
CA ARG A 23 -28.02 -0.32 10.98
C ARG A 23 -28.50 -1.72 10.61
N PRO A 24 -27.62 -2.68 10.36
CA PRO A 24 -28.01 -4.07 10.32
C PRO A 24 -28.28 -4.55 11.74
N THR A 25 -29.49 -5.05 11.97
CA THR A 25 -29.85 -5.76 13.19
C THR A 25 -29.22 -7.14 13.14
N TYR A 26 -28.09 -7.33 13.81
CA TYR A 26 -27.53 -8.65 14.03
C TYR A 26 -28.13 -9.26 15.28
N GLY A 27 -29.02 -10.24 15.08
CA GLY A 27 -29.42 -11.17 16.13
C GLY A 27 -28.24 -12.08 16.48
N TRP A 28 -27.90 -12.17 17.75
CA TRP A 28 -26.95 -13.12 18.29
C TRP A 28 -27.48 -14.53 18.13
N ILE A 29 -26.84 -15.34 17.30
CA ILE A 29 -27.03 -16.79 17.30
C ILE A 29 -25.77 -17.38 17.91
N GLU A 30 -25.87 -17.84 19.14
CA GLU A 30 -24.95 -18.82 19.71
C GLU A 30 -25.03 -20.11 18.87
N ASN A 31 -23.94 -20.47 18.24
CA ASN A 31 -23.79 -21.80 17.68
C ASN A 31 -22.46 -22.41 18.07
N THR A 32 -22.54 -23.25 19.08
CA THR A 32 -21.54 -24.22 19.48
C THR A 32 -21.50 -25.32 18.38
N TYR A 33 -20.46 -25.30 17.54
CA TYR A 33 -20.05 -26.46 16.76
C TYR A 33 -18.52 -26.58 16.77
N LEU A 34 -18.06 -27.41 17.72
CA LEU A 34 -16.80 -28.14 17.61
C LEU A 34 -17.03 -29.32 16.64
N ALA A 35 -16.37 -29.34 15.50
CA ALA A 35 -16.04 -30.58 14.81
C ALA A 35 -14.98 -30.35 13.71
N GLN A 36 -13.81 -30.92 13.94
CA GLN A 36 -13.03 -31.76 13.04
C GLN A 36 -13.14 -31.45 11.54
N PHE A 37 -12.18 -30.69 11.01
CA PHE A 37 -11.63 -30.97 9.68
C PHE A 37 -10.09 -30.89 9.74
N GLY A 38 -9.51 -32.10 9.71
CA GLY A 38 -8.08 -32.26 9.50
C GLY A 38 -7.73 -31.79 8.09
N CYS A 39 -6.98 -30.72 7.98
CA CYS A 39 -6.39 -30.26 6.74
C CYS A 39 -5.10 -31.03 6.50
N GLY A 40 -5.23 -32.22 5.92
CA GLY A 40 -4.13 -32.98 5.34
C GLY A 40 -3.92 -32.49 3.91
N LEU A 41 -3.01 -31.56 3.70
CA LEU A 41 -2.31 -31.36 2.42
C LEU A 41 -0.98 -30.70 2.75
N GLY A 42 0.10 -31.51 2.65
CA GLY A 42 1.47 -31.09 2.82
C GLY A 42 1.88 -30.14 1.70
N TYR A 43 2.00 -28.87 2.03
CA TYR A 43 2.76 -27.90 1.23
C TYR A 43 4.01 -27.53 1.99
N SER A 44 5.12 -28.11 1.54
CA SER A 44 6.46 -27.67 1.91
C SER A 44 6.73 -26.33 1.23
N CYS A 45 6.17 -25.25 1.78
CA CYS A 45 6.65 -23.89 1.48
C CYS A 45 7.91 -23.69 2.29
N CYS A 46 9.07 -23.59 1.62
CA CYS A 46 10.33 -23.13 2.17
C CYS A 46 10.26 -21.61 2.45
N ALA A 47 9.35 -21.17 3.32
CA ALA A 47 9.54 -19.98 4.11
C ALA A 47 10.34 -20.41 5.35
N PRO A 48 11.35 -19.66 5.82
CA PRO A 48 12.00 -19.97 7.08
C PRO A 48 10.97 -19.78 8.19
N THR A 49 10.27 -20.85 8.54
CA THR A 49 9.46 -20.91 9.75
C THR A 49 10.39 -20.59 10.91
N LEU A 50 10.09 -19.51 11.63
CA LEU A 50 10.78 -19.12 12.85
C LEU A 50 10.84 -20.33 13.78
N ARG A 51 12.04 -20.92 13.93
CA ARG A 51 12.24 -22.00 14.90
C ARG A 51 11.94 -21.43 16.27
N LYS A 52 11.08 -22.12 17.03
CA LYS A 52 10.91 -21.91 18.49
C LYS A 52 12.18 -22.33 19.23
N GLY A 53 13.26 -21.58 19.05
CA GLY A 53 14.54 -21.75 19.68
C GLY A 53 15.04 -20.41 20.13
N GLY A 54 15.45 -20.26 21.38
CA GLY A 54 15.74 -19.00 22.08
C GLY A 54 16.98 -18.22 21.66
N GLY A 55 17.29 -18.13 20.35
CA GLY A 55 18.29 -17.22 19.78
C GLY A 55 17.67 -15.90 19.32
N PRO A 56 18.46 -14.82 19.14
CA PRO A 56 17.93 -13.53 18.66
C PRO A 56 17.31 -13.70 17.27
N MET A 57 16.05 -13.29 17.15
CA MET A 57 15.21 -13.50 15.96
C MET A 57 15.77 -12.82 14.70
N PHE A 58 16.40 -11.66 14.86
CA PHE A 58 16.83 -10.83 13.75
C PHE A 58 18.21 -11.17 13.17
N GLU A 59 18.97 -12.10 13.75
CA GLU A 59 20.25 -12.55 13.17
C GLU A 59 20.12 -13.02 11.72
N GLY A 60 18.99 -13.68 11.39
CA GLY A 60 18.69 -14.10 10.02
C GLY A 60 18.45 -12.94 9.04
N ALA A 61 18.24 -11.72 9.54
CA ALA A 61 18.07 -10.49 8.75
C ALA A 61 19.29 -9.56 8.83
N GLU A 62 20.45 -10.07 9.30
CA GLU A 62 21.74 -9.37 9.41
C GLU A 62 22.88 -10.12 8.71
N LEU A 63 22.58 -10.94 7.72
CA LEU A 63 23.54 -11.80 7.03
C LEU A 63 24.38 -11.08 5.96
N GLY A 64 24.12 -9.81 5.70
CA GLY A 64 24.84 -9.02 4.70
C GLY A 64 24.48 -9.37 3.26
N ARG A 65 23.26 -9.88 3.04
CA ARG A 65 22.77 -10.22 1.69
C ARG A 65 22.71 -8.99 0.80
N ASN A 66 23.17 -9.15 -0.41
CA ASN A 66 23.15 -8.08 -1.42
C ASN A 66 22.80 -8.64 -2.78
N VAL A 67 22.39 -7.76 -3.68
CA VAL A 67 22.09 -8.04 -5.08
C VAL A 67 22.85 -7.02 -5.92
N SER A 68 23.62 -7.47 -6.90
CA SER A 68 24.32 -6.59 -7.81
C SER A 68 23.34 -5.78 -8.66
N LYS A 69 23.83 -4.69 -9.26
CA LYS A 69 23.00 -3.88 -10.16
C LYS A 69 22.57 -4.69 -11.38
N GLN A 70 23.46 -5.52 -11.90
CA GLN A 70 23.22 -6.35 -13.06
C GLN A 70 22.12 -7.40 -12.80
N GLU A 71 22.25 -8.18 -11.74
CA GLU A 71 21.24 -9.16 -11.32
C GLU A 71 19.86 -8.50 -11.10
N PHE A 72 19.85 -7.33 -10.49
CA PHE A 72 18.61 -6.58 -10.28
C PHE A 72 17.94 -6.16 -11.60
N GLU A 73 18.73 -5.64 -12.56
CA GLU A 73 18.25 -5.20 -13.88
C GLU A 73 17.81 -6.36 -14.77
N GLU A 74 18.43 -7.52 -14.63
CA GLU A 74 18.06 -8.75 -15.34
C GLU A 74 16.74 -9.34 -14.82
N GLU A 75 16.54 -9.40 -13.51
CA GLU A 75 15.37 -10.05 -12.91
C GLU A 75 14.12 -9.15 -12.87
N LEU A 76 14.32 -7.84 -12.70
CA LEU A 76 13.22 -6.89 -12.48
C LEU A 76 12.12 -6.94 -13.55
N PRO A 77 12.41 -7.05 -14.86
CA PRO A 77 11.35 -7.07 -15.89
C PRO A 77 10.39 -8.25 -15.75
N GLU A 78 10.91 -9.43 -15.44
CA GLU A 78 10.11 -10.63 -15.24
C GLU A 78 9.25 -10.51 -13.97
N LEU A 79 9.86 -10.09 -12.87
CA LEU A 79 9.14 -9.88 -11.60
C LEU A 79 8.00 -8.87 -11.76
N ARG A 80 8.22 -7.76 -12.45
CA ARG A 80 7.17 -6.76 -12.73
C ARG A 80 6.04 -7.33 -13.58
N THR A 81 6.38 -8.12 -14.58
CA THR A 81 5.40 -8.78 -15.44
C THR A 81 4.52 -9.74 -14.63
N ARG A 82 5.13 -10.54 -13.77
CA ARG A 82 4.40 -11.45 -12.86
C ARG A 82 3.50 -10.68 -11.89
N LEU A 83 4.00 -9.62 -11.24
CA LEU A 83 3.23 -8.77 -10.34
C LEU A 83 2.01 -8.15 -11.02
N LEU A 84 2.17 -7.59 -12.22
CA LEU A 84 1.06 -7.01 -12.99
C LEU A 84 0.04 -8.06 -13.42
N ARG A 85 0.51 -9.27 -13.81
CA ARG A 85 -0.36 -10.40 -14.16
C ARG A 85 -1.15 -10.86 -12.92
N ALA A 86 -0.48 -11.06 -11.79
CA ALA A 86 -1.11 -11.47 -10.55
C ALA A 86 -2.16 -10.44 -10.09
N GLN A 87 -1.84 -9.13 -10.15
CA GLN A 87 -2.79 -8.07 -9.84
C GLN A 87 -4.01 -8.05 -10.79
N ARG A 88 -3.79 -8.31 -12.09
CA ARG A 88 -4.89 -8.40 -13.06
C ARG A 88 -5.82 -9.60 -12.76
N CYS A 89 -5.25 -10.76 -12.46
CA CYS A 89 -6.03 -11.93 -12.06
C CYS A 89 -6.78 -11.68 -10.76
N LEU A 90 -6.12 -11.03 -9.77
CA LEU A 90 -6.72 -10.68 -8.49
C LEU A 90 -8.01 -9.86 -8.64
N ARG A 91 -8.06 -8.92 -9.60
CA ARG A 91 -9.25 -8.10 -9.87
C ARG A 91 -10.50 -8.90 -10.27
N GLN A 92 -10.34 -10.12 -10.70
CA GLN A 92 -11.44 -11.01 -11.08
C GLN A 92 -11.91 -11.91 -9.92
N THR A 93 -11.34 -11.70 -8.74
CA THR A 93 -11.64 -12.49 -7.54
C THR A 93 -12.24 -11.62 -6.43
N ASP A 94 -12.78 -12.25 -5.42
CA ASP A 94 -13.25 -11.59 -4.20
C ASP A 94 -12.20 -11.55 -3.06
N VAL A 95 -10.93 -11.72 -3.39
CA VAL A 95 -9.82 -11.71 -2.44
C VAL A 95 -9.25 -10.29 -2.29
N PRO A 96 -9.41 -9.60 -1.16
CA PRO A 96 -8.63 -8.40 -0.86
C PRO A 96 -7.23 -8.80 -0.38
N VAL A 97 -6.20 -8.06 -0.80
CA VAL A 97 -4.82 -8.26 -0.36
C VAL A 97 -4.39 -7.12 0.54
N ILE A 98 -3.97 -7.45 1.75
CA ILE A 98 -3.50 -6.49 2.76
C ILE A 98 -2.01 -6.70 2.95
N VAL A 99 -1.21 -5.69 2.60
CA VAL A 99 0.25 -5.70 2.77
C VAL A 99 0.62 -4.80 3.92
N VAL A 100 1.07 -5.38 5.02
CA VAL A 100 1.56 -4.62 6.18
C VAL A 100 3.06 -4.39 6.04
N VAL A 101 3.48 -3.14 6.13
CA VAL A 101 4.89 -2.73 6.04
C VAL A 101 5.32 -2.10 7.36
N ALA A 102 6.05 -2.85 8.17
CA ALA A 102 6.55 -2.43 9.49
C ALA A 102 8.07 -2.60 9.60
N GLY A 103 8.68 -2.17 10.69
CA GLY A 103 10.11 -2.35 10.95
C GLY A 103 10.85 -1.08 11.32
N VAL A 104 12.16 -1.23 11.43
CA VAL A 104 13.10 -0.21 11.92
C VAL A 104 13.05 1.07 11.09
N ASP A 105 13.19 2.22 11.74
CA ASP A 105 13.30 3.50 11.04
C ASP A 105 14.62 3.60 10.27
N GLY A 106 14.55 4.18 9.08
CA GLY A 106 15.67 4.19 8.14
C GLY A 106 15.80 2.93 7.27
N ALA A 107 15.00 1.88 7.52
CA ALA A 107 15.01 0.64 6.73
C ALA A 107 14.46 0.79 5.30
N GLY A 108 13.97 1.98 4.94
CA GLY A 108 13.56 2.30 3.57
C GLY A 108 12.14 1.81 3.22
N LYS A 109 11.28 1.69 4.21
CA LYS A 109 9.85 1.32 4.05
C LYS A 109 9.15 2.13 2.95
N GLY A 110 9.22 3.47 3.04
CA GLY A 110 8.61 4.36 2.05
C GLY A 110 9.19 4.21 0.65
N GLY A 111 10.52 4.01 0.54
CA GLY A 111 11.17 3.77 -0.74
C GLY A 111 10.71 2.48 -1.41
N LEU A 112 10.48 1.42 -0.63
CA LEU A 112 9.90 0.19 -1.14
C LEU A 112 8.46 0.39 -1.62
N VAL A 113 7.62 1.04 -0.80
CA VAL A 113 6.21 1.23 -1.18
C VAL A 113 6.11 2.04 -2.46
N ASN A 114 6.92 3.08 -2.64
CA ASN A 114 7.04 3.79 -3.92
C ASN A 114 7.44 2.84 -5.05
N ARG A 115 8.33 1.88 -4.80
CA ARG A 115 8.75 0.88 -5.77
C ARG A 115 7.60 -0.10 -6.12
N LEU A 116 6.81 -0.53 -5.15
CA LEU A 116 5.62 -1.35 -5.39
C LEU A 116 4.58 -0.60 -6.23
N VAL A 117 4.36 0.69 -5.96
CA VAL A 117 3.49 1.54 -6.79
C VAL A 117 4.03 1.70 -8.22
N GLU A 118 5.34 1.73 -8.39
CA GLU A 118 5.97 1.72 -9.73
C GLU A 118 5.76 0.39 -10.46
N TRP A 119 5.76 -0.73 -9.75
CA TRP A 119 5.68 -2.07 -10.35
C TRP A 119 4.25 -2.53 -10.60
N LEU A 120 3.30 -2.07 -9.81
CA LEU A 120 1.88 -2.42 -9.89
C LEU A 120 1.07 -1.37 -10.65
N ASP A 121 -0.17 -1.70 -11.00
CA ASP A 121 -1.12 -0.74 -11.56
C ASP A 121 -1.74 0.08 -10.42
N PRO A 122 -1.57 1.41 -10.41
CA PRO A 122 -2.06 2.26 -9.32
C PRO A 122 -3.58 2.25 -9.16
N ARG A 123 -4.36 1.86 -10.18
CA ARG A 123 -5.82 1.79 -10.12
C ARG A 123 -6.38 0.68 -9.22
N GLY A 124 -5.57 -0.31 -8.87
CA GLY A 124 -5.96 -1.40 -7.96
C GLY A 124 -5.07 -1.48 -6.75
N LEU A 125 -4.41 -0.38 -6.40
CA LEU A 125 -3.47 -0.28 -5.29
C LEU A 125 -3.80 0.95 -4.45
N GLN A 126 -4.01 0.76 -3.17
CA GLN A 126 -4.20 1.83 -2.19
C GLN A 126 -3.06 1.82 -1.19
N VAL A 127 -2.62 3.00 -0.76
CA VAL A 127 -1.55 3.13 0.23
C VAL A 127 -2.07 3.96 1.39
N HIS A 128 -1.99 3.39 2.60
CA HIS A 128 -2.45 4.03 3.82
C HIS A 128 -1.29 4.19 4.81
N ALA A 129 -1.10 5.43 5.27
CA ALA A 129 -0.20 5.74 6.38
C ALA A 129 -1.03 6.28 7.54
N TYR A 130 -0.86 5.69 8.71
CA TYR A 130 -1.59 6.09 9.91
C TYR A 130 -0.72 7.03 10.73
N TRP A 131 -1.19 8.26 10.83
CA TRP A 131 -0.63 9.32 11.65
C TRP A 131 -1.37 9.39 12.99
N ASP A 132 -1.12 10.44 13.77
CA ASP A 132 -1.90 10.69 14.97
C ASP A 132 -3.40 10.64 14.67
N GLU A 133 -4.14 10.11 15.62
CA GLU A 133 -5.59 9.99 15.47
C GLU A 133 -6.25 11.35 15.33
N SER A 134 -7.15 11.49 14.37
CA SER A 134 -8.03 12.63 14.25
C SER A 134 -9.07 12.64 15.38
N ASP A 135 -9.73 13.76 15.59
CA ASP A 135 -10.79 13.86 16.61
C ASP A 135 -11.92 12.86 16.33
N GLU A 136 -12.28 12.67 15.05
CA GLU A 136 -13.27 11.68 14.64
C GLU A 136 -12.82 10.25 14.96
N GLU A 137 -11.55 9.92 14.74
CA GLU A 137 -11.00 8.58 15.01
C GLU A 137 -10.96 8.29 16.52
N ARG A 138 -10.70 9.29 17.39
CA ARG A 138 -10.71 9.14 18.84
C ARG A 138 -12.12 8.89 19.40
N GLU A 139 -13.16 9.44 18.75
CA GLU A 139 -14.56 9.23 19.14
C GLU A 139 -15.12 7.88 18.70
N ARG A 140 -14.37 7.10 17.91
CA ARG A 140 -14.79 5.83 17.32
C ARG A 140 -14.09 4.63 17.98
N PRO A 141 -14.61 3.40 17.84
CA PRO A 141 -13.91 2.21 18.31
C PRO A 141 -12.51 2.11 17.71
N ARG A 142 -11.55 1.64 18.50
CA ARG A 142 -10.11 1.58 18.18
C ARG A 142 -9.79 1.06 16.77
N TRP A 143 -10.53 0.06 16.27
CA TRP A 143 -10.28 -0.55 14.97
C TRP A 143 -10.94 0.16 13.80
N TRP A 144 -11.79 1.15 14.05
CA TRP A 144 -12.59 1.82 13.03
C TRP A 144 -11.76 2.46 11.93
N ARG A 145 -10.64 3.10 12.25
CA ARG A 145 -9.73 3.70 11.25
C ARG A 145 -9.17 2.68 10.27
N PHE A 146 -8.94 1.45 10.70
CA PHE A 146 -8.45 0.37 9.86
C PHE A 146 -9.58 -0.20 9.00
N TRP A 147 -10.77 -0.40 9.56
CA TRP A 147 -11.93 -0.85 8.79
C TRP A 147 -12.24 0.05 7.59
N ARG A 148 -12.15 1.36 7.75
CA ARG A 148 -12.36 2.33 6.67
C ARG A 148 -11.37 2.21 5.52
N THR A 149 -10.19 1.70 5.79
CA THR A 149 -9.06 1.70 4.86
C THR A 149 -8.72 0.31 4.35
N LEU A 150 -9.51 -0.71 4.70
CA LEU A 150 -9.35 -2.04 4.12
C LEU A 150 -9.56 -1.99 2.61
N PRO A 151 -8.72 -2.70 1.84
CA PRO A 151 -8.88 -2.75 0.39
C PRO A 151 -10.19 -3.45 0.01
N ALA A 152 -10.83 -2.97 -1.05
CA ALA A 152 -11.95 -3.67 -1.65
C ALA A 152 -11.53 -5.04 -2.19
N ARG A 153 -12.48 -5.95 -2.38
CA ARG A 153 -12.25 -7.26 -2.99
C ARG A 153 -11.60 -7.09 -4.37
N GLY A 154 -10.62 -7.94 -4.67
CA GLY A 154 -9.84 -7.84 -5.91
C GLY A 154 -8.82 -6.70 -5.96
N SER A 155 -8.55 -6.01 -4.85
CA SER A 155 -7.58 -4.93 -4.78
C SER A 155 -6.51 -5.14 -3.71
N ILE A 156 -5.44 -4.33 -3.76
CA ILE A 156 -4.30 -4.40 -2.86
C ILE A 156 -4.24 -3.14 -2.00
N GLY A 157 -4.21 -3.30 -0.68
CA GLY A 157 -3.98 -2.22 0.28
C GLY A 157 -2.59 -2.36 0.92
N VAL A 158 -1.74 -1.35 0.80
CA VAL A 158 -0.45 -1.29 1.50
C VAL A 158 -0.58 -0.37 2.71
N MET A 159 -0.34 -0.92 3.89
CA MET A 159 -0.54 -0.25 5.17
C MET A 159 0.78 -0.07 5.90
N PHE A 160 1.17 1.17 6.16
CA PHE A 160 2.35 1.46 6.98
C PHE A 160 2.07 1.21 8.45
N GLY A 161 2.72 0.19 9.02
CA GLY A 161 2.62 -0.22 10.42
C GLY A 161 1.25 -0.74 10.82
N ALA A 162 0.18 -0.35 10.11
CA ALA A 162 -1.19 -0.76 10.36
C ALA A 162 -1.54 -0.69 11.87
N TRP A 163 -2.17 -1.71 12.37
CA TRP A 163 -2.56 -1.87 13.77
C TRP A 163 -1.41 -2.23 14.72
N TYR A 164 -0.17 -2.33 14.21
CA TYR A 164 1.02 -2.62 15.01
C TYR A 164 1.76 -1.37 15.51
N SER A 165 1.66 -0.24 14.78
CA SER A 165 2.46 0.96 15.09
C SER A 165 2.17 1.54 16.46
N GLU A 166 0.90 1.69 16.80
CA GLU A 166 0.48 2.32 18.06
C GLU A 166 0.87 1.47 19.28
N PRO A 167 0.58 0.14 19.35
CA PRO A 167 1.00 -0.68 20.48
C PRO A 167 2.52 -0.75 20.66
N ILE A 168 3.28 -0.79 19.57
CA ILE A 168 4.75 -0.77 19.64
C ILE A 168 5.23 0.57 20.21
N ALA A 169 4.67 1.69 19.76
CA ALA A 169 5.01 3.02 20.27
C ALA A 169 4.65 3.17 21.75
N ALA A 170 3.46 2.73 22.14
CA ALA A 170 3.02 2.77 23.54
C ALA A 170 3.92 1.92 24.46
N ALA A 171 4.32 0.72 24.01
CA ALA A 171 5.25 -0.11 24.75
C ALA A 171 6.67 0.50 24.82
N LEU A 172 7.12 1.17 23.75
CA LEU A 172 8.41 1.84 23.70
C LEU A 172 8.46 3.06 24.64
N ASN A 173 7.34 3.76 24.79
CA ASN A 173 7.19 4.90 25.69
C ASN A 173 6.86 4.50 27.15
N GLU A 174 6.72 3.19 27.42
CA GLU A 174 6.30 2.66 28.73
C GLU A 174 4.87 3.09 29.14
N ASP A 175 4.02 3.47 28.17
CA ASP A 175 2.62 3.84 28.39
C ASP A 175 1.73 2.60 28.66
N ILE A 176 2.20 1.40 28.28
CA ILE A 176 1.52 0.12 28.52
C ILE A 176 2.50 -0.92 29.10
N THR A 177 1.97 -1.83 29.89
CA THR A 177 2.71 -2.97 30.45
C THR A 177 2.91 -4.07 29.38
N GLU A 178 3.85 -4.97 29.63
CA GLU A 178 4.06 -6.14 28.77
C GLU A 178 2.79 -7.02 28.65
N GLY A 179 2.03 -7.20 29.73
CA GLY A 179 0.78 -7.96 29.70
C GLY A 179 -0.33 -7.31 28.89
N GLU A 180 -0.39 -5.98 28.88
CA GLU A 180 -1.31 -5.22 28.02
C GLU A 180 -0.90 -5.30 26.56
N LEU A 181 0.40 -5.29 26.27
CA LEU A 181 0.93 -5.52 24.93
C LEU A 181 0.51 -6.90 24.42
N ASP A 182 0.74 -7.97 25.21
CA ASP A 182 0.36 -9.34 24.83
C ASP A 182 -1.14 -9.48 24.60
N SER A 183 -1.95 -8.87 25.46
CA SER A 183 -3.40 -8.85 25.29
C SER A 183 -3.82 -8.12 24.00
N THR A 184 -3.07 -7.08 23.63
CA THR A 184 -3.30 -6.36 22.37
C THR A 184 -2.88 -7.20 21.17
N MET A 185 -1.75 -7.92 21.26
CA MET A 185 -1.30 -8.80 20.17
C MET A 185 -2.30 -9.95 19.92
N LYS A 186 -2.88 -10.52 20.97
CA LYS A 186 -3.96 -11.53 20.80
C LYS A 186 -5.16 -10.96 20.06
N ARG A 187 -5.60 -9.75 20.43
CA ARG A 187 -6.71 -9.08 19.72
C ARG A 187 -6.37 -8.76 18.26
N ILE A 188 -5.10 -8.43 17.95
CA ILE A 188 -4.64 -8.25 16.58
C ILE A 188 -4.70 -9.58 15.82
N ALA A 189 -4.20 -10.68 16.39
CA ALA A 189 -4.25 -11.98 15.76
C ALA A 189 -5.71 -12.44 15.49
N ASP A 190 -6.64 -12.15 16.40
CA ASP A 190 -8.06 -12.44 16.21
C ASP A 190 -8.68 -11.58 15.10
N PHE A 191 -8.31 -10.31 15.03
CA PHE A 191 -8.72 -9.41 13.95
C PHE A 191 -8.20 -9.89 12.58
N GLU A 192 -6.92 -10.24 12.48
CA GLU A 192 -6.33 -10.80 11.26
C GLU A 192 -6.99 -12.13 10.86
N ARG A 193 -7.31 -12.99 11.84
CA ARG A 193 -8.03 -14.25 11.59
C ARG A 193 -9.38 -13.98 10.95
N MET A 194 -10.17 -13.08 11.52
CA MET A 194 -11.49 -12.71 11.00
C MET A 194 -11.39 -12.18 9.56
N LEU A 195 -10.39 -11.35 9.24
CA LEU A 195 -10.17 -10.88 7.88
C LEU A 195 -9.79 -12.02 6.92
N CYS A 196 -8.96 -12.98 7.37
CA CYS A 196 -8.57 -14.13 6.57
C CYS A 196 -9.75 -15.12 6.37
N GLU A 197 -10.63 -15.27 7.35
CA GLU A 197 -11.87 -16.04 7.22
C GLU A 197 -12.82 -15.40 6.21
N ASP A 198 -12.84 -14.06 6.10
CA ASP A 198 -13.52 -13.31 5.01
C ASP A 198 -12.66 -13.22 3.73
N LYS A 199 -11.76 -14.18 3.52
CA LYS A 199 -10.95 -14.39 2.32
C LYS A 199 -9.79 -13.43 2.12
N ALA A 200 -9.50 -12.51 3.01
CA ALA A 200 -8.36 -11.62 2.85
C ALA A 200 -7.04 -12.40 2.83
N LEU A 201 -6.13 -11.98 1.95
CA LEU A 201 -4.73 -12.38 1.99
C LEU A 201 -3.93 -11.31 2.74
N ILE A 202 -3.38 -11.65 3.90
CA ILE A 202 -2.55 -10.74 4.68
C ILE A 202 -1.08 -11.15 4.53
N VAL A 203 -0.25 -10.20 4.07
CA VAL A 203 1.20 -10.38 3.90
C VAL A 203 1.90 -9.32 4.74
N LYS A 204 2.66 -9.75 5.74
CA LYS A 204 3.30 -8.84 6.70
C LYS A 204 4.81 -8.83 6.51
N PHE A 205 5.38 -7.66 6.25
CA PHE A 205 6.82 -7.45 6.07
C PHE A 205 7.41 -6.65 7.24
N TRP A 206 8.41 -7.23 7.89
CA TRP A 206 9.23 -6.55 8.87
C TRP A 206 10.60 -6.21 8.31
N PHE A 207 10.90 -4.93 8.20
CA PHE A 207 12.18 -4.43 7.68
C PHE A 207 13.17 -4.23 8.81
N HIS A 208 14.24 -4.99 8.78
CA HIS A 208 15.28 -4.94 9.79
C HIS A 208 16.55 -4.28 9.28
N LEU A 209 17.21 -3.52 10.15
CA LEU A 209 18.56 -2.97 9.97
C LEU A 209 19.35 -3.17 11.25
N PRO A 210 20.63 -3.53 11.16
CA PRO A 210 21.55 -3.48 12.29
C PRO A 210 21.65 -2.06 12.86
N LYS A 211 21.86 -1.95 14.18
CA LYS A 211 21.93 -0.66 14.89
C LYS A 211 22.93 0.33 14.27
N GLY A 212 24.11 -0.18 13.85
CA GLY A 212 25.14 0.64 13.21
C GLY A 212 24.72 1.21 11.88
N GLU A 213 24.03 0.40 11.05
CA GLU A 213 23.52 0.81 9.74
C GLU A 213 22.37 1.82 9.89
N GLN A 214 21.46 1.60 10.84
CA GLN A 214 20.42 2.58 11.15
C GLN A 214 21.00 3.95 11.48
N LYS A 215 22.01 3.98 12.36
CA LYS A 215 22.70 5.23 12.74
C LYS A 215 23.29 5.96 11.54
N THR A 216 23.94 5.21 10.66
CA THR A 216 24.57 5.76 9.45
C THR A 216 23.54 6.38 8.52
N ARG A 217 22.42 5.67 8.28
CA ARG A 217 21.34 6.16 7.42
C ARG A 217 20.61 7.36 7.99
N LEU A 218 20.29 7.35 9.28
CA LEU A 218 19.64 8.49 9.93
C LEU A 218 20.55 9.73 9.88
N LYS A 219 21.85 9.59 10.06
CA LYS A 219 22.80 10.69 9.90
C LYS A 219 22.86 11.20 8.46
N ALA A 220 22.84 10.31 7.46
CA ALA A 220 22.82 10.70 6.06
C ALA A 220 21.55 11.45 5.69
N LEU A 221 20.39 10.97 6.14
CA LEU A 221 19.10 11.66 5.95
C LEU A 221 19.05 13.04 6.60
N ALA A 222 19.65 13.20 7.80
CA ALA A 222 19.72 14.48 8.49
C ALA A 222 20.59 15.53 7.75
N LYS A 223 21.61 15.08 7.03
CA LYS A 223 22.52 15.97 6.28
C LYS A 223 21.97 16.43 4.94
N ASP A 224 21.12 15.61 4.32
CA ASP A 224 20.53 15.95 3.04
C ASP A 224 19.34 16.91 3.23
N LEU A 225 19.53 18.16 2.77
CA LEU A 225 18.49 19.21 2.82
C LEU A 225 17.17 18.81 2.13
N ARG A 226 17.23 17.89 1.15
CA ARG A 226 16.06 17.40 0.42
C ARG A 226 15.29 16.33 1.19
N SER A 227 15.92 15.66 2.14
CA SER A 227 15.32 14.60 2.94
C SER A 227 15.22 14.91 4.43
N ARG A 228 15.87 15.97 4.90
CA ARG A 228 15.92 16.36 6.31
C ARG A 228 14.52 16.52 6.94
N TRP A 229 13.57 17.04 6.19
CA TRP A 229 12.19 17.20 6.65
C TRP A 229 11.38 15.89 6.66
N ARG A 230 11.88 14.78 6.03
CA ARG A 230 11.32 13.43 6.16
C ARG A 230 11.64 12.77 7.49
N MET A 231 12.55 13.34 8.24
CA MET A 231 12.87 12.85 9.57
C MET A 231 11.88 13.46 10.55
N ALA A 232 10.89 12.66 10.95
CA ALA A 232 10.12 13.00 12.13
C ALA A 232 11.08 13.18 13.32
N PRO A 233 10.83 14.12 14.23
CA PRO A 233 11.62 14.29 15.46
C PRO A 233 11.80 12.99 16.24
N GLU A 234 10.81 12.07 16.11
CA GLU A 234 10.80 10.74 16.70
C GLU A 234 11.88 9.81 16.13
N ALA A 235 12.27 9.97 14.85
CA ALA A 235 13.32 9.12 14.24
C ALA A 235 14.69 9.31 14.89
N GLN A 236 14.99 10.49 15.44
CA GLN A 236 16.21 10.71 16.21
C GLN A 236 16.14 10.07 17.60
N LYS A 237 14.95 10.02 18.18
CA LYS A 237 14.70 9.32 19.44
C LYS A 237 14.74 7.81 19.26
N ALA A 238 14.22 7.29 18.14
CA ALA A 238 14.20 5.86 17.83
C ALA A 238 15.57 5.19 17.88
N TYR A 239 16.65 5.88 17.48
CA TYR A 239 18.00 5.33 17.60
C TYR A 239 18.44 5.13 19.05
N LYS A 240 18.05 6.02 19.97
CA LYS A 240 18.41 5.90 21.40
C LYS A 240 17.77 4.68 22.04
N HIS A 241 16.60 4.29 21.56
CA HIS A 241 15.80 3.18 22.09
C HIS A 241 15.86 1.92 21.20
N TYR A 242 16.85 1.83 20.29
CA TYR A 242 16.95 0.72 19.32
C TYR A 242 16.84 -0.67 19.98
N ASP A 243 17.62 -0.91 21.03
CA ASP A 243 17.66 -2.24 21.66
C ASP A 243 16.32 -2.59 22.35
N GLN A 244 15.65 -1.58 22.93
CA GLN A 244 14.32 -1.74 23.51
C GLN A 244 13.27 -1.96 22.39
N PHE A 245 13.34 -1.20 21.33
CA PHE A 245 12.46 -1.34 20.16
C PHE A 245 12.58 -2.75 19.55
N VAL A 246 13.79 -3.26 19.37
CA VAL A 246 14.04 -4.60 18.82
C VAL A 246 13.43 -5.68 19.71
N ARG A 247 13.59 -5.59 21.05
CA ARG A 247 12.97 -6.53 22.00
C ARG A 247 11.44 -6.53 21.92
N ILE A 248 10.83 -5.34 21.87
CA ILE A 248 9.39 -5.20 21.71
C ILE A 248 8.95 -5.80 20.38
N ALA A 249 9.67 -5.50 19.31
CA ALA A 249 9.39 -6.02 17.97
C ALA A 249 9.47 -7.55 17.91
N GLU A 250 10.48 -8.16 18.51
CA GLU A 250 10.58 -9.63 18.60
C GLU A 250 9.35 -10.23 19.29
N ARG A 251 8.91 -9.63 20.40
CA ARG A 251 7.73 -10.09 21.13
C ARG A 251 6.48 -9.97 20.26
N VAL A 252 6.27 -8.82 19.63
CA VAL A 252 5.12 -8.55 18.74
C VAL A 252 5.08 -9.55 17.59
N ILE A 253 6.21 -9.79 16.93
CA ILE A 253 6.31 -10.74 15.82
C ILE A 253 5.99 -12.16 16.31
N ARG A 254 6.59 -12.60 17.41
CA ARG A 254 6.36 -13.94 17.96
C ARG A 254 4.89 -14.22 18.31
N GLU A 255 4.22 -13.23 18.88
CA GLU A 255 2.81 -13.36 19.29
C GLU A 255 1.83 -13.30 18.10
N THR A 256 2.27 -12.71 16.97
CA THR A 256 1.40 -12.50 15.81
C THR A 256 1.89 -13.20 14.54
N ASP A 257 2.96 -14.00 14.60
CA ASP A 257 3.38 -14.84 13.48
C ASP A 257 2.54 -16.11 13.42
N VAL A 258 1.43 -16.02 12.72
CA VAL A 258 0.41 -17.07 12.61
C VAL A 258 0.34 -17.58 11.17
N GLY A 259 0.03 -18.88 10.99
CA GLY A 259 0.09 -19.53 9.69
C GLY A 259 -0.82 -18.94 8.61
N PHE A 260 -1.92 -18.27 8.98
CA PHE A 260 -2.81 -17.58 8.04
C PHE A 260 -2.37 -16.15 7.72
N ALA A 261 -1.48 -15.54 8.52
CA ALA A 261 -0.93 -14.21 8.32
C ALA A 261 0.53 -14.16 8.82
N PRO A 262 1.49 -14.76 8.08
CA PRO A 262 2.87 -14.86 8.52
C PRO A 262 3.63 -13.54 8.37
N TRP A 263 4.66 -13.36 9.22
CA TRP A 263 5.64 -12.31 9.09
C TRP A 263 6.82 -12.74 8.22
N TYR A 264 7.20 -11.88 7.30
CA TYR A 264 8.44 -12.03 6.50
C TYR A 264 9.47 -11.02 7.00
N LEU A 265 10.57 -11.55 7.59
CA LEU A 265 11.69 -10.73 8.03
C LEU A 265 12.55 -10.35 6.82
N ILE A 266 12.67 -9.06 6.56
CA ILE A 266 13.38 -8.53 5.41
C ILE A 266 14.65 -7.82 5.87
N GLU A 267 15.80 -8.35 5.48
CA GLU A 267 17.06 -7.63 5.60
C GLU A 267 17.06 -6.42 4.70
N ALA A 268 17.18 -5.22 5.29
CA ALA A 268 16.99 -3.97 4.56
C ALA A 268 18.30 -3.21 4.28
N THR A 269 19.43 -3.83 4.52
CA THR A 269 20.76 -3.24 4.32
C THR A 269 21.02 -2.97 2.85
N ASP A 270 20.83 -3.93 1.95
CA ASP A 270 20.87 -3.70 0.51
C ASP A 270 19.47 -3.41 -0.04
N ARG A 271 19.35 -2.29 -0.77
CA ARG A 271 18.05 -1.85 -1.32
C ARG A 271 17.53 -2.77 -2.41
N ARG A 272 18.41 -3.30 -3.26
CA ARG A 272 18.03 -4.17 -4.39
C ARG A 272 17.58 -5.53 -3.87
N TYR A 273 18.35 -6.11 -2.94
CA TYR A 273 17.97 -7.36 -2.27
C TYR A 273 16.60 -7.23 -1.59
N ARG A 274 16.40 -6.17 -0.80
CA ARG A 274 15.14 -5.89 -0.12
C ARG A 274 13.98 -5.80 -1.11
N ASP A 275 14.13 -4.98 -2.16
CA ASP A 275 13.05 -4.70 -3.11
C ASP A 275 12.67 -5.97 -3.90
N LEU A 276 13.64 -6.76 -4.38
CA LEU A 276 13.38 -8.03 -5.05
C LEU A 276 12.75 -9.06 -4.11
N THR A 277 13.26 -9.20 -2.90
CA THR A 277 12.74 -10.16 -1.92
C THR A 277 11.27 -9.89 -1.61
N VAL A 278 10.91 -8.63 -1.37
CA VAL A 278 9.51 -8.26 -1.13
C VAL A 278 8.65 -8.50 -2.36
N GLY A 279 9.12 -8.11 -3.55
CA GLY A 279 8.39 -8.34 -4.79
C GLY A 279 8.14 -9.82 -5.08
N ARG A 280 9.16 -10.67 -4.91
CA ARG A 280 9.07 -12.13 -5.06
C ARG A 280 8.08 -12.73 -4.07
N THR A 281 8.19 -12.36 -2.79
CA THR A 281 7.32 -12.86 -1.73
C THR A 281 5.86 -12.45 -1.97
N LEU A 282 5.63 -11.19 -2.35
CA LEU A 282 4.29 -10.67 -2.60
C LEU A 282 3.64 -11.38 -3.81
N VAL A 283 4.36 -11.48 -4.93
CA VAL A 283 3.80 -12.14 -6.12
C VAL A 283 3.52 -13.62 -5.85
N GLN A 284 4.41 -14.32 -5.16
CA GLN A 284 4.22 -15.72 -4.79
C GLN A 284 3.01 -15.91 -3.88
N ALA A 285 2.84 -15.04 -2.88
CA ALA A 285 1.69 -15.10 -1.97
C ALA A 285 0.37 -14.91 -2.73
N ILE A 286 0.31 -13.95 -3.67
CA ILE A 286 -0.87 -13.71 -4.49
C ILE A 286 -1.12 -14.90 -5.44
N GLU A 287 -0.11 -15.37 -6.17
CA GLU A 287 -0.22 -16.50 -7.08
C GLU A 287 -0.72 -17.76 -6.35
N SER A 288 -0.11 -18.10 -5.21
CA SER A 288 -0.54 -19.25 -4.40
C SER A 288 -1.99 -19.11 -3.90
N ARG A 289 -2.44 -17.90 -3.59
CA ARG A 289 -3.83 -17.66 -3.18
C ARG A 289 -4.80 -17.78 -4.33
N LEU A 290 -4.39 -17.42 -5.55
CA LEU A 290 -5.20 -17.52 -6.77
C LEU A 290 -5.27 -18.94 -7.32
N GLU A 291 -4.24 -19.77 -7.11
CA GLU A 291 -4.19 -21.18 -7.51
C GLU A 291 -5.05 -22.08 -6.62
N ALA A 292 -5.41 -21.64 -5.41
CA ALA A 292 -6.34 -22.36 -4.55
C ALA A 292 -7.70 -22.48 -5.27
N PRO A 293 -8.33 -23.66 -5.36
CA PRO A 293 -9.51 -23.87 -6.17
C PRO A 293 -10.68 -22.98 -5.71
N GLN A 294 -10.93 -21.94 -6.47
CA GLN A 294 -12.14 -21.11 -6.37
C GLN A 294 -12.93 -21.27 -7.65
N ALA A 295 -14.24 -21.49 -7.53
CA ALA A 295 -15.14 -21.45 -8.68
C ALA A 295 -15.07 -20.06 -9.30
N ILE A 296 -14.58 -19.98 -10.53
CA ILE A 296 -14.48 -18.73 -11.30
C ILE A 296 -15.88 -18.39 -11.79
N PRO A 297 -16.49 -17.25 -11.39
CA PRO A 297 -17.69 -16.76 -12.03
C PRO A 297 -17.35 -16.34 -13.48
N GLU A 298 -18.14 -16.78 -14.44
CA GLU A 298 -18.01 -16.28 -15.82
C GLU A 298 -18.19 -14.76 -15.86
N PRO A 299 -17.33 -14.05 -16.61
CA PRO A 299 -17.45 -12.59 -16.73
C PRO A 299 -18.78 -12.24 -17.44
N PRO A 300 -19.52 -11.24 -16.94
CA PRO A 300 -20.70 -10.76 -17.65
C PRO A 300 -20.31 -10.25 -19.04
N SER A 301 -21.02 -10.72 -20.05
CA SER A 301 -20.82 -10.27 -21.44
C SER A 301 -21.02 -8.76 -21.54
N SER A 302 -19.96 -8.02 -21.81
CA SER A 302 -20.04 -6.58 -22.01
C SER A 302 -20.68 -6.30 -23.39
N HIS A 303 -21.87 -5.74 -23.36
CA HIS A 303 -22.41 -5.10 -24.55
C HIS A 303 -21.66 -3.77 -24.76
N ALA A 304 -20.84 -3.71 -25.81
CA ALA A 304 -20.20 -2.48 -26.22
C ALA A 304 -21.29 -1.44 -26.60
N PRO A 305 -21.24 -0.21 -26.07
CA PRO A 305 -22.17 0.84 -26.50
C PRO A 305 -21.91 1.17 -27.98
N ARG A 306 -23.00 1.20 -28.78
CA ARG A 306 -22.95 1.70 -30.15
C ARG A 306 -22.61 3.18 -30.13
N LEU A 307 -21.57 3.55 -30.86
CA LEU A 307 -21.23 4.94 -31.13
C LEU A 307 -22.36 5.60 -31.97
N PRO A 308 -22.73 6.84 -31.70
CA PRO A 308 -23.66 7.58 -32.55
C PRO A 308 -23.01 7.83 -33.92
N ASP A 309 -23.84 7.74 -35.00
CA ASP A 309 -23.45 8.02 -36.36
C ASP A 309 -22.96 9.46 -36.53
N GLU A 310 -22.00 9.59 -37.41
CA GLU A 310 -21.28 10.74 -37.97
C GLU A 310 -21.87 12.14 -37.65
N ALA A 311 -21.31 12.79 -36.65
CA ALA A 311 -21.46 14.23 -36.51
C ALA A 311 -20.40 14.93 -37.40
N SER A 312 -20.88 15.82 -38.27
CA SER A 312 -20.12 16.72 -39.13
C SER A 312 -18.81 17.21 -38.49
N ALA A 313 -17.74 17.14 -39.23
CA ALA A 313 -16.39 17.55 -38.84
C ALA A 313 -16.37 19.01 -38.34
N ARG A 314 -16.51 19.18 -37.03
CA ARG A 314 -16.20 20.44 -36.34
C ARG A 314 -14.72 20.38 -35.94
N VAL A 315 -13.93 21.30 -36.49
CA VAL A 315 -12.53 21.51 -36.04
C VAL A 315 -12.55 21.77 -34.54
N THR A 316 -11.89 20.93 -33.80
CA THR A 316 -11.78 20.98 -32.34
C THR A 316 -10.40 21.48 -31.91
N LEU A 317 -10.23 21.85 -30.65
CA LEU A 317 -8.93 22.19 -30.10
C LEU A 317 -7.93 21.01 -30.22
N LEU A 318 -8.43 19.78 -30.33
CA LEU A 318 -7.61 18.58 -30.48
C LEU A 318 -6.95 18.49 -31.87
N ASP A 319 -7.55 19.12 -32.89
CA ASP A 319 -7.00 19.16 -34.26
C ASP A 319 -5.76 20.08 -34.34
N HIS A 320 -5.56 20.94 -33.35
CA HIS A 320 -4.41 21.83 -33.25
C HIS A 320 -3.27 21.29 -32.35
N VAL A 321 -3.41 20.08 -31.82
CA VAL A 321 -2.36 19.46 -30.98
C VAL A 321 -1.21 18.98 -31.87
N GLU A 322 -0.04 19.54 -31.67
CA GLU A 322 1.19 19.11 -32.35
C GLU A 322 1.64 17.72 -31.82
N LEU A 323 1.30 16.67 -32.56
CA LEU A 323 1.61 15.29 -32.18
C LEU A 323 3.07 14.89 -32.47
N ASP A 324 3.78 15.70 -33.29
CA ASP A 324 5.13 15.37 -33.74
C ASP A 324 6.24 15.91 -32.80
N ARG A 325 5.86 16.57 -31.70
CA ARG A 325 6.83 17.04 -30.71
C ARG A 325 7.47 15.87 -29.97
N ALA A 326 8.77 15.72 -30.14
CA ALA A 326 9.57 14.71 -29.45
C ALA A 326 10.78 15.37 -28.77
N LEU A 327 11.07 14.95 -27.55
CA LEU A 327 12.30 15.31 -26.85
C LEU A 327 13.38 14.28 -27.11
N ALA A 328 14.64 14.70 -27.25
CA ALA A 328 15.76 13.81 -27.29
C ALA A 328 15.82 12.97 -25.98
N LYS A 329 16.18 11.68 -26.09
CA LYS A 329 16.14 10.75 -24.98
C LYS A 329 16.93 11.22 -23.75
N GLN A 330 18.08 11.86 -23.97
CA GLN A 330 18.92 12.39 -22.89
C GLN A 330 18.26 13.59 -22.23
N GLU A 331 17.79 14.54 -23.00
CA GLU A 331 17.08 15.73 -22.53
C GLU A 331 15.82 15.36 -21.76
N TYR A 332 15.02 14.41 -22.27
CA TYR A 332 13.84 13.87 -21.58
C TYR A 332 14.21 13.32 -20.19
N LYS A 333 15.30 12.57 -20.09
CA LYS A 333 15.74 11.98 -18.83
C LYS A 333 16.15 13.05 -17.81
N GLU A 334 16.91 14.03 -18.23
CA GLU A 334 17.38 15.13 -17.36
C GLU A 334 16.21 15.99 -16.86
N GLN A 335 15.29 16.35 -17.76
CA GLN A 335 14.10 17.10 -17.41
C GLN A 335 13.18 16.30 -16.49
N LEU A 336 12.99 15.01 -16.77
CA LEU A 336 12.16 14.14 -15.93
C LEU A 336 12.70 14.03 -14.51
N ASP A 337 14.01 13.87 -14.33
CA ASP A 337 14.64 13.79 -13.02
C ASP A 337 14.56 15.12 -12.27
N HIS A 338 14.73 16.24 -12.98
CA HIS A 338 14.55 17.58 -12.44
C HIS A 338 13.13 17.81 -11.92
N TYR A 339 12.11 17.54 -12.76
CA TYR A 339 10.72 17.77 -12.38
C TYR A 339 10.23 16.79 -11.30
N ARG A 340 10.72 15.55 -11.28
CA ARG A 340 10.45 14.60 -10.20
C ARG A 340 10.95 15.10 -8.85
N ALA A 341 12.16 15.61 -8.80
CA ALA A 341 12.73 16.20 -7.58
C ALA A 341 11.89 17.40 -7.10
N ARG A 342 11.49 18.26 -8.03
CA ARG A 342 10.68 19.44 -7.73
C ARG A 342 9.27 19.07 -7.27
N LEU A 343 8.62 18.09 -7.92
CA LEU A 343 7.30 17.60 -7.54
C LEU A 343 7.32 16.98 -6.13
N ASN A 344 8.35 16.20 -5.81
CA ASN A 344 8.53 15.63 -4.48
C ASN A 344 8.63 16.73 -3.41
N GLU A 345 9.44 17.76 -3.64
CA GLU A 345 9.55 18.91 -2.73
C GLU A 345 8.21 19.62 -2.54
N LEU A 346 7.51 19.90 -3.64
CA LEU A 346 6.25 20.65 -3.60
C LEU A 346 5.12 19.87 -2.91
N THR A 347 5.03 18.56 -3.12
CA THR A 347 3.99 17.74 -2.46
C THR A 347 4.17 17.70 -0.94
N TRP A 348 5.40 17.67 -0.48
CA TRP A 348 5.63 17.75 0.96
C TRP A 348 5.38 19.15 1.53
N ARG A 349 5.74 20.18 0.80
CA ARG A 349 5.38 21.55 1.20
C ARG A 349 3.86 21.72 1.26
N ALA A 350 3.13 21.17 0.28
CA ALA A 350 1.67 21.17 0.29
C ALA A 350 1.11 20.44 1.53
N TYR A 351 1.67 19.29 1.88
CA TYR A 351 1.30 18.54 3.08
C TYR A 351 1.52 19.36 4.36
N ILE A 352 2.71 19.96 4.53
CA ILE A 352 3.03 20.81 5.70
C ILE A 352 2.08 22.01 5.77
N CYS A 353 1.78 22.63 4.62
CA CYS A 353 0.87 23.78 4.53
C CYS A 353 -0.62 23.39 4.55
N LYS A 354 -0.96 22.09 4.76
CA LYS A 354 -2.33 21.55 4.72
C LYS A 354 -3.08 21.96 3.46
N ARG A 355 -2.42 21.85 2.30
CA ARG A 355 -2.99 22.14 0.97
C ARG A 355 -3.22 20.84 0.22
N SER A 356 -4.47 20.59 -0.19
CA SER A 356 -4.84 19.50 -1.08
C SER A 356 -4.64 19.89 -2.54
N THR A 357 -4.21 18.92 -3.34
CA THR A 357 -4.06 19.08 -4.79
C THR A 357 -4.85 17.96 -5.47
N ILE A 358 -5.75 18.30 -6.37
CA ILE A 358 -6.53 17.34 -7.16
C ILE A 358 -6.05 17.43 -8.60
N MET A 359 -5.68 16.30 -9.18
CA MET A 359 -5.29 16.17 -10.58
C MET A 359 -6.27 15.23 -11.27
N VAL A 360 -6.97 15.73 -12.30
CA VAL A 360 -7.91 14.95 -13.11
C VAL A 360 -7.24 14.57 -14.43
N PHE A 361 -7.31 13.30 -14.80
CA PHE A 361 -6.77 12.76 -16.05
C PHE A 361 -7.91 12.20 -16.90
N GLU A 362 -8.21 12.89 -17.97
CA GLU A 362 -9.16 12.47 -19.02
C GLU A 362 -8.46 12.25 -20.36
N GLY A 363 -9.10 11.55 -21.24
CA GLY A 363 -8.64 11.33 -22.60
C GLY A 363 -8.99 9.96 -23.14
N TRP A 364 -8.71 9.76 -24.41
CA TRP A 364 -8.98 8.53 -25.16
C TRP A 364 -8.37 7.30 -24.51
N ASP A 365 -8.96 6.15 -24.78
CA ASP A 365 -8.34 4.89 -24.37
C ASP A 365 -6.99 4.72 -25.10
N ALA A 366 -6.04 4.10 -24.43
CA ALA A 366 -4.64 3.99 -24.87
C ALA A 366 -3.85 5.31 -25.04
N ALA A 367 -4.40 6.49 -24.71
CA ALA A 367 -3.68 7.77 -24.77
C ALA A 367 -2.54 7.95 -23.75
N GLY A 368 -2.20 6.91 -22.99
CA GLY A 368 -1.07 6.94 -22.05
C GLY A 368 -1.38 7.53 -20.67
N LYS A 369 -2.66 7.74 -20.32
CA LYS A 369 -3.08 8.26 -18.99
C LYS A 369 -2.42 7.52 -17.82
N GLY A 370 -2.52 6.18 -17.82
CA GLY A 370 -1.93 5.35 -16.78
C GLY A 370 -0.40 5.47 -16.70
N GLY A 371 0.26 5.61 -17.84
CA GLY A 371 1.71 5.85 -17.91
C GLY A 371 2.11 7.20 -17.32
N THR A 372 1.33 8.23 -17.56
CA THR A 372 1.55 9.58 -17.02
C THR A 372 1.33 9.61 -15.51
N ILE A 373 0.22 9.05 -15.02
CA ILE A 373 -0.07 8.90 -13.58
C ILE A 373 1.08 8.16 -12.89
N ARG A 374 1.55 7.06 -13.46
CA ARG A 374 2.67 6.30 -12.91
C ARG A 374 3.96 7.13 -12.82
N ARG A 375 4.28 7.96 -13.83
CA ARG A 375 5.46 8.84 -13.79
C ARG A 375 5.35 9.90 -12.70
N LEU A 376 4.17 10.47 -12.47
CA LEU A 376 3.92 11.42 -11.41
C LEU A 376 4.00 10.76 -10.03
N THR A 377 3.35 9.62 -9.85
CA THR A 377 3.33 8.91 -8.57
C THR A 377 4.71 8.39 -8.16
N GLN A 378 5.59 8.07 -9.10
CA GLN A 378 6.99 7.75 -8.82
C GLN A 378 7.78 8.90 -8.14
N ALA A 379 7.36 10.14 -8.36
CA ALA A 379 8.00 11.31 -7.78
C ALA A 379 7.44 11.68 -6.41
N ILE A 380 6.24 11.23 -6.07
CA ILE A 380 5.52 11.58 -4.84
C ILE A 380 5.69 10.44 -3.83
N ASP A 381 5.80 10.77 -2.56
CA ASP A 381 5.77 9.77 -1.50
C ASP A 381 4.39 9.09 -1.47
N ALA A 382 4.37 7.75 -1.48
CA ALA A 382 3.14 6.97 -1.57
C ALA A 382 2.14 7.24 -0.42
N ARG A 383 2.60 7.82 0.67
CA ARG A 383 1.76 8.23 1.81
C ARG A 383 1.00 9.53 1.59
N LEU A 384 1.34 10.30 0.53
CA LEU A 384 0.83 11.66 0.30
C LEU A 384 -0.14 11.75 -0.88
N TYR A 385 -0.52 10.62 -1.48
CA TYR A 385 -1.49 10.64 -2.58
C TYR A 385 -2.39 9.42 -2.56
N SER A 386 -3.52 9.54 -3.22
CA SER A 386 -4.42 8.44 -3.56
C SER A 386 -4.77 8.51 -5.04
N VAL A 387 -4.84 7.38 -5.72
CA VAL A 387 -5.31 7.29 -7.11
C VAL A 387 -6.72 6.73 -7.07
N ILE A 388 -7.68 7.52 -7.50
CA ILE A 388 -9.10 7.15 -7.50
C ILE A 388 -9.52 6.90 -8.95
N PRO A 389 -9.74 5.62 -9.34
CA PRO A 389 -10.25 5.30 -10.66
C PRO A 389 -11.76 5.52 -10.69
N PHE A 390 -12.23 6.28 -11.69
CA PHE A 390 -13.65 6.38 -12.00
C PHE A 390 -13.96 5.44 -13.15
N ALA A 391 -14.97 4.58 -12.94
CA ALA A 391 -15.55 3.71 -13.95
C ALA A 391 -16.96 4.21 -14.35
N ALA A 392 -17.74 3.39 -15.05
CA ALA A 392 -19.14 3.68 -15.26
C ALA A 392 -19.85 3.83 -13.90
N PRO A 393 -20.80 4.79 -13.78
CA PRO A 393 -21.48 5.03 -12.51
C PRO A 393 -22.18 3.79 -12.00
N THR A 394 -22.08 3.55 -10.70
CA THR A 394 -22.86 2.51 -9.99
C THR A 394 -24.36 2.91 -9.98
N ASP A 395 -25.23 1.98 -9.64
CA ASP A 395 -26.67 2.28 -9.53
C ASP A 395 -26.95 3.32 -8.43
N GLU A 396 -26.16 3.30 -7.36
CA GLU A 396 -26.23 4.31 -6.29
C GLU A 396 -25.81 5.68 -6.80
N GLU A 397 -24.69 5.78 -7.49
CA GLU A 397 -24.21 7.05 -8.08
C GLU A 397 -25.19 7.60 -9.12
N ARG A 398 -25.87 6.74 -9.89
CA ARG A 398 -26.91 7.16 -10.84
C ARG A 398 -28.17 7.71 -10.18
N ALA A 399 -28.43 7.31 -8.94
CA ALA A 399 -29.57 7.79 -8.16
C ALA A 399 -29.34 9.16 -7.53
N HIS A 400 -28.10 9.65 -7.51
CA HIS A 400 -27.75 10.95 -6.96
C HIS A 400 -27.45 11.98 -8.06
N HIS A 401 -27.77 13.25 -7.77
CA HIS A 401 -27.34 14.37 -8.62
C HIS A 401 -25.87 14.71 -8.32
N TYR A 402 -25.19 15.26 -9.35
CA TYR A 402 -23.81 15.75 -9.19
C TYR A 402 -23.78 16.96 -8.24
#